data_33457d939d2781cadf4c0d6be2c78351
#
_entry.id   33457d939d2781cadf4c0d6be2c78351
#
_cell.length_a   1.000
_cell.length_b   1.000
_cell.length_c   1.000
_cell.angle_alpha   90.00
_cell.angle_beta   90.00
_cell.angle_gamma   90.00
#
_symmetry.space_group_name_H-M   'P 1'
#
loop_
_entity.id
_entity.type
_entity.pdbx_description
1 polymer ?
#
loop_
_entity_poly.entity_id
_entity_poly.type
_entity_poly.pdbx_seq_one_letter_code
_entity_poly.pdbx_strand_id
1 'polypeptide(L)'
;MSVRSAYDQELLNRGYQADPAQLRAVEALERCAKEWAAYQESIKSPFRFLKKKPELPRGVYMFGGVGRGKSFLMDCFYNAVPVQDKTRLHFHEFMREVHRELALMQGTVNPLDELGRRMAKRYQLICFDEFHVADITDAMILHRLLVSLFENGVSFVTTSNFKPDNLYPDGLHRDRLLPAIALLNQRMEVLNVDNGTDYRRRTLEMVKLYHCPLGEQADVAMAEAFDKLVSGQDEDPILHIEAREIKSRRRAGGVVWFDFRALCGGPRSQNDYLEIATQFHTVLLSNVPMMPPRLASEARRFTWLIDVLYDRRVKLILSAEVQPEALYTEGPLSHEFPRTISRLHEMQSSEFLALEHRTVDTQIT
;
A
#
# COMPACT_ATOMS: atom_id res chain seq x y z
N MET A 1 -20.78 13.40 -4.81
CA MET A 1 -20.18 12.78 -6.02
C MET A 1 -20.40 11.28 -5.88
N SER A 2 -20.81 10.56 -6.93
CA SER A 2 -20.95 9.09 -6.84
C SER A 2 -19.61 8.41 -7.08
N VAL A 3 -19.47 7.13 -6.67
CA VAL A 3 -18.26 6.34 -6.95
C VAL A 3 -18.02 6.26 -8.45
N ARG A 4 -19.11 6.05 -9.22
CA ARG A 4 -19.04 5.99 -10.68
C ARG A 4 -18.55 7.30 -11.29
N SER A 5 -19.07 8.45 -10.86
CA SER A 5 -18.62 9.75 -11.38
C SER A 5 -17.17 10.06 -11.01
N ALA A 6 -16.72 9.66 -9.82
CA ALA A 6 -15.32 9.77 -9.43
C ALA A 6 -14.42 8.91 -10.32
N TYR A 7 -14.82 7.66 -10.59
CA TYR A 7 -14.11 6.75 -11.48
C TYR A 7 -14.00 7.31 -12.91
N ASP A 8 -15.13 7.75 -13.51
CA ASP A 8 -15.16 8.25 -14.88
C ASP A 8 -14.31 9.53 -15.02
N GLN A 9 -14.33 10.43 -14.03
CA GLN A 9 -13.52 11.64 -14.02
C GLN A 9 -12.02 11.32 -13.97
N GLU A 10 -11.62 10.36 -13.14
CA GLU A 10 -10.23 9.96 -13.02
C GLU A 10 -9.71 9.22 -14.26
N LEU A 11 -10.55 8.42 -14.92
CA LEU A 11 -10.19 7.83 -16.22
C LEU A 11 -9.88 8.89 -17.26
N LEU A 12 -10.72 9.96 -17.32
CA LEU A 12 -10.49 11.08 -18.23
C LEU A 12 -9.18 11.81 -17.90
N ASN A 13 -8.93 12.10 -16.62
CA ASN A 13 -7.71 12.79 -16.18
C ASN A 13 -6.43 12.01 -16.55
N ARG A 14 -6.50 10.68 -16.56
CA ARG A 14 -5.34 9.79 -16.82
C ARG A 14 -5.25 9.30 -18.27
N GLY A 15 -6.25 9.59 -19.10
CA GLY A 15 -6.33 9.08 -20.46
C GLY A 15 -6.51 7.55 -20.56
N TYR A 16 -7.12 6.93 -19.54
CA TYR A 16 -7.37 5.50 -19.49
C TYR A 16 -8.77 5.16 -20.01
N GLN A 17 -8.91 3.93 -20.50
CA GLN A 17 -10.20 3.37 -20.89
C GLN A 17 -10.79 2.52 -19.77
N ALA A 18 -12.12 2.50 -19.69
CA ALA A 18 -12.83 1.69 -18.72
C ALA A 18 -12.57 0.19 -18.93
N ASP A 19 -12.38 -0.51 -17.85
CA ASP A 19 -12.10 -1.93 -17.78
C ASP A 19 -13.29 -2.70 -17.25
N PRO A 20 -13.76 -3.77 -17.92
CA PRO A 20 -14.91 -4.55 -17.45
C PRO A 20 -14.76 -5.11 -16.03
N ALA A 21 -13.55 -5.51 -15.60
CA ALA A 21 -13.33 -5.99 -14.23
C ALA A 21 -13.42 -4.85 -13.21
N GLN A 22 -12.85 -3.69 -13.54
CA GLN A 22 -12.97 -2.50 -12.70
C GLN A 22 -14.40 -1.97 -12.66
N LEU A 23 -15.15 -2.03 -13.77
CA LEU A 23 -16.55 -1.60 -13.80
C LEU A 23 -17.43 -2.41 -12.85
N ARG A 24 -17.26 -3.74 -12.78
CA ARG A 24 -17.96 -4.58 -11.79
C ARG A 24 -17.63 -4.16 -10.35
N ALA A 25 -16.37 -3.84 -10.09
CA ALA A 25 -15.97 -3.34 -8.77
C ALA A 25 -16.57 -1.97 -8.46
N VAL A 26 -16.62 -1.06 -9.45
CA VAL A 26 -17.29 0.26 -9.31
C VAL A 26 -18.77 0.08 -8.99
N GLU A 27 -19.47 -0.85 -9.64
CA GLU A 27 -20.88 -1.16 -9.37
C GLU A 27 -21.09 -1.65 -7.92
N ALA A 28 -20.24 -2.55 -7.44
CA ALA A 28 -20.31 -3.04 -6.06
C ALA A 28 -19.97 -1.95 -5.03
N LEU A 29 -18.97 -1.12 -5.31
CA LEU A 29 -18.61 0.01 -4.47
C LEU A 29 -19.71 1.08 -4.45
N GLU A 30 -20.35 1.36 -5.58
CA GLU A 30 -21.49 2.27 -5.68
C GLU A 30 -22.69 1.73 -4.88
N ARG A 31 -22.98 0.42 -4.98
CA ARG A 31 -23.98 -0.26 -4.14
C ARG A 31 -23.65 -0.05 -2.65
N CYS A 32 -22.43 -0.36 -2.25
CA CYS A 32 -21.97 -0.21 -0.85
C CYS A 32 -22.13 1.24 -0.36
N ALA A 33 -21.78 2.22 -1.18
CA ALA A 33 -21.95 3.65 -0.83
C ALA A 33 -23.42 4.05 -0.66
N LYS A 34 -24.32 3.53 -1.51
CA LYS A 34 -25.78 3.75 -1.39
C LYS A 34 -26.35 3.09 -0.14
N GLU A 35 -25.95 1.86 0.15
CA GLU A 35 -26.34 1.17 1.39
C GLU A 35 -25.90 1.94 2.63
N TRP A 36 -24.68 2.51 2.60
CA TRP A 36 -24.21 3.37 3.68
C TRP A 36 -25.02 4.65 3.81
N ALA A 37 -25.43 5.30 2.71
CA ALA A 37 -26.32 6.46 2.76
C ALA A 37 -27.65 6.12 3.42
N ALA A 38 -28.29 5.04 3.00
CA ALA A 38 -29.56 4.55 3.57
C ALA A 38 -29.41 4.16 5.07
N TYR A 39 -28.29 3.50 5.42
CA TYR A 39 -27.99 3.13 6.80
C TYR A 39 -27.86 4.38 7.69
N GLN A 40 -27.11 5.39 7.25
CA GLN A 40 -26.95 6.66 7.97
C GLN A 40 -28.29 7.39 8.16
N GLU A 41 -29.14 7.43 7.16
CA GLU A 41 -30.49 8.00 7.27
C GLU A 41 -31.34 7.23 8.28
N SER A 42 -31.27 5.90 8.25
CA SER A 42 -32.03 5.04 9.14
C SER A 42 -31.64 5.21 10.62
N ILE A 43 -30.35 5.31 10.94
CA ILE A 43 -29.90 5.50 12.34
C ILE A 43 -30.12 6.92 12.86
N LYS A 44 -30.18 7.93 11.98
CA LYS A 44 -30.50 9.33 12.34
C LYS A 44 -31.99 9.60 12.46
N SER A 45 -32.86 8.68 11.99
CA SER A 45 -34.31 8.85 12.01
C SER A 45 -34.82 8.94 13.46
N PRO A 46 -35.67 9.94 13.80
CA PRO A 46 -36.32 10.02 15.11
C PRO A 46 -37.23 8.82 15.42
N PHE A 47 -37.70 8.12 14.39
CA PHE A 47 -38.56 6.94 14.49
C PHE A 47 -37.81 5.61 14.55
N ARG A 48 -36.50 5.63 14.82
CA ARG A 48 -35.65 4.42 14.87
C ARG A 48 -36.14 3.34 15.84
N PHE A 49 -36.84 3.75 16.91
CA PHE A 49 -37.36 2.82 17.93
C PHE A 49 -38.54 1.97 17.43
N LEU A 50 -39.21 2.40 16.36
CA LEU A 50 -40.34 1.69 15.75
C LEU A 50 -39.94 0.81 14.57
N LYS A 51 -38.68 0.90 14.12
CA LYS A 51 -38.17 0.12 12.98
C LYS A 51 -37.19 -0.94 13.45
N LYS A 52 -37.15 -2.07 12.73
CA LYS A 52 -36.10 -3.08 12.91
C LYS A 52 -34.72 -2.42 12.72
N LYS A 53 -33.75 -2.80 13.56
CA LYS A 53 -32.37 -2.30 13.43
C LYS A 53 -31.88 -2.55 11.98
N PRO A 54 -31.42 -1.53 11.26
CA PRO A 54 -30.95 -1.71 9.88
C PRO A 54 -29.75 -2.67 9.86
N GLU A 55 -29.67 -3.47 8.81
CA GLU A 55 -28.52 -4.35 8.61
C GLU A 55 -27.30 -3.50 8.24
N LEU A 56 -26.15 -3.91 8.75
CA LEU A 56 -24.89 -3.26 8.42
C LEU A 56 -24.59 -3.44 6.91
N PRO A 57 -24.21 -2.38 6.19
CA PRO A 57 -23.88 -2.48 4.77
C PRO A 57 -22.85 -3.58 4.49
N ARG A 58 -23.10 -4.37 3.47
CA ARG A 58 -22.19 -5.42 3.04
C ARG A 58 -20.91 -4.79 2.47
N GLY A 59 -19.76 -5.19 3.00
CA GLY A 59 -18.46 -4.71 2.54
C GLY A 59 -18.09 -5.19 1.15
N VAL A 60 -16.95 -4.70 0.63
CA VAL A 60 -16.38 -5.13 -0.66
C VAL A 60 -14.93 -5.55 -0.44
N TYR A 61 -14.58 -6.75 -0.91
CA TYR A 61 -13.23 -7.29 -0.91
C TYR A 61 -12.73 -7.39 -2.34
N MET A 62 -11.87 -6.47 -2.75
CA MET A 62 -11.27 -6.43 -4.09
C MET A 62 -9.93 -7.15 -4.09
N PHE A 63 -9.78 -8.19 -4.91
CA PHE A 63 -8.51 -8.88 -5.05
C PHE A 63 -8.06 -8.95 -6.51
N GLY A 64 -6.76 -9.16 -6.70
CA GLY A 64 -6.13 -9.28 -8.03
C GLY A 64 -4.65 -8.92 -7.94
N GLY A 65 -3.91 -9.19 -9.01
CA GLY A 65 -2.48 -8.90 -9.11
C GLY A 65 -2.12 -7.45 -8.82
N VAL A 66 -0.84 -7.18 -8.69
CA VAL A 66 -0.29 -5.83 -8.52
C VAL A 66 -0.59 -4.99 -9.78
N GLY A 67 -0.82 -3.69 -9.63
CA GLY A 67 -1.04 -2.78 -10.77
C GLY A 67 -2.42 -2.84 -11.41
N ARG A 68 -3.39 -3.56 -10.83
CA ARG A 68 -4.76 -3.72 -11.38
C ARG A 68 -5.71 -2.56 -11.05
N GLY A 69 -5.22 -1.51 -10.42
CA GLY A 69 -6.03 -0.33 -10.09
C GLY A 69 -6.85 -0.46 -8.81
N LYS A 70 -6.55 -1.43 -7.92
CA LYS A 70 -7.28 -1.63 -6.65
C LYS A 70 -7.27 -0.38 -5.77
N SER A 71 -6.11 0.24 -5.57
CA SER A 71 -5.97 1.46 -4.75
C SER A 71 -6.72 2.63 -5.38
N PHE A 72 -6.71 2.73 -6.70
CA PHE A 72 -7.48 3.72 -7.44
C PHE A 72 -9.00 3.56 -7.23
N LEU A 73 -9.53 2.34 -7.28
CA LEU A 73 -10.93 2.05 -6.98
C LEU A 73 -11.27 2.37 -5.53
N MET A 74 -10.35 2.08 -4.60
CA MET A 74 -10.49 2.43 -3.19
C MET A 74 -10.55 3.96 -2.99
N ASP A 75 -9.73 4.73 -3.71
CA ASP A 75 -9.77 6.20 -3.67
C ASP A 75 -11.14 6.74 -4.12
N CYS A 76 -11.64 6.25 -5.25
CA CYS A 76 -12.96 6.63 -5.77
C CYS A 76 -14.06 6.37 -4.74
N PHE A 77 -14.01 5.21 -4.06
CA PHE A 77 -14.97 4.85 -3.03
C PHE A 77 -14.82 5.71 -1.77
N TYR A 78 -13.60 5.79 -1.23
CA TYR A 78 -13.34 6.48 0.02
C TYR A 78 -13.75 7.95 -0.04
N ASN A 79 -13.51 8.60 -1.18
CA ASN A 79 -13.90 10.00 -1.38
C ASN A 79 -15.42 10.19 -1.58
N ALA A 80 -16.12 9.20 -2.13
CA ALA A 80 -17.54 9.29 -2.45
C ALA A 80 -18.48 8.81 -1.34
N VAL A 81 -18.06 7.85 -0.49
CA VAL A 81 -18.92 7.25 0.52
C VAL A 81 -19.31 8.26 1.60
N PRO A 82 -20.62 8.43 1.93
CA PRO A 82 -21.11 9.45 2.84
C PRO A 82 -21.04 9.00 4.32
N VAL A 83 -19.88 8.54 4.75
CA VAL A 83 -19.59 8.16 6.14
C VAL A 83 -18.54 9.14 6.69
N GLN A 84 -18.82 9.76 7.84
CA GLN A 84 -17.89 10.68 8.48
C GLN A 84 -16.83 9.95 9.29
N ASP A 85 -17.28 8.96 10.11
CA ASP A 85 -16.43 8.15 10.97
C ASP A 85 -15.81 7.00 10.15
N LYS A 86 -14.96 7.34 9.20
CA LYS A 86 -14.23 6.39 8.34
C LYS A 86 -12.74 6.61 8.43
N THR A 87 -11.98 5.54 8.22
CA THR A 87 -10.52 5.59 8.12
C THR A 87 -10.02 4.72 6.98
N ARG A 88 -8.85 5.03 6.47
CA ARG A 88 -8.12 4.22 5.49
C ARG A 88 -6.69 4.06 5.96
N LEU A 89 -6.20 2.84 5.95
CA LEU A 89 -4.84 2.50 6.39
C LEU A 89 -4.41 1.16 5.78
N HIS A 90 -3.11 0.92 5.75
CA HIS A 90 -2.58 -0.39 5.40
C HIS A 90 -2.88 -1.42 6.48
N PHE A 91 -3.21 -2.64 6.06
CA PHE A 91 -3.59 -3.69 7.01
C PHE A 91 -2.48 -4.01 8.03
N HIS A 92 -1.22 -3.99 7.62
CA HIS A 92 -0.10 -4.23 8.54
C HIS A 92 0.06 -3.10 9.59
N GLU A 93 -0.23 -1.84 9.25
CA GLU A 93 -0.24 -0.72 10.21
C GLU A 93 -1.35 -0.89 11.23
N PHE A 94 -2.53 -1.31 10.76
CA PHE A 94 -3.66 -1.65 11.62
C PHE A 94 -3.30 -2.77 12.61
N MET A 95 -2.70 -3.87 12.16
CA MET A 95 -2.32 -4.98 13.03
C MET A 95 -1.24 -4.58 14.03
N ARG A 96 -0.29 -3.73 13.64
CA ARG A 96 0.69 -3.16 14.56
C ARG A 96 0.03 -2.35 15.68
N GLU A 97 -0.97 -1.54 15.36
CA GLU A 97 -1.76 -0.80 16.34
C GLU A 97 -2.54 -1.74 17.26
N VAL A 98 -3.17 -2.76 16.68
CA VAL A 98 -3.90 -3.82 17.44
C VAL A 98 -2.97 -4.48 18.47
N HIS A 99 -1.78 -4.90 18.07
CA HIS A 99 -0.81 -5.51 19.00
C HIS A 99 -0.37 -4.55 20.10
N ARG A 100 -0.14 -3.28 19.76
CA ARG A 100 0.20 -2.25 20.75
C ARG A 100 -0.90 -2.05 21.77
N GLU A 101 -2.15 -1.92 21.33
CA GLU A 101 -3.29 -1.75 22.21
C GLU A 101 -3.51 -3.00 23.10
N LEU A 102 -3.37 -4.21 22.54
CA LEU A 102 -3.48 -5.46 23.31
C LEU A 102 -2.40 -5.56 24.40
N ALA A 103 -1.18 -5.12 24.11
CA ALA A 103 -0.11 -5.09 25.12
C ALA A 103 -0.43 -4.16 26.29
N LEU A 104 -1.16 -3.07 26.05
CA LEU A 104 -1.62 -2.15 27.11
C LEU A 104 -2.83 -2.69 27.90
N MET A 105 -3.52 -3.72 27.38
CA MET A 105 -4.71 -4.31 27.99
C MET A 105 -4.42 -5.60 28.78
N GLN A 106 -3.19 -5.81 29.26
CA GLN A 106 -2.84 -6.96 30.07
C GLN A 106 -3.74 -7.03 31.31
N GLY A 107 -4.32 -8.23 31.59
CA GLY A 107 -5.24 -8.44 32.65
C GLY A 107 -6.73 -8.12 32.35
N THR A 108 -7.02 -7.59 31.17
CA THR A 108 -8.42 -7.36 30.73
C THR A 108 -9.07 -8.69 30.32
N VAL A 109 -10.27 -8.93 30.76
CA VAL A 109 -11.10 -10.06 30.30
C VAL A 109 -11.57 -9.76 28.88
N ASN A 110 -11.29 -10.66 27.93
CA ASN A 110 -11.65 -10.50 26.51
C ASN A 110 -11.11 -9.21 25.85
N PRO A 111 -9.80 -8.99 25.78
CA PRO A 111 -9.23 -7.72 25.31
C PRO A 111 -9.58 -7.41 23.85
N LEU A 112 -9.74 -8.42 22.98
CA LEU A 112 -10.14 -8.22 21.57
C LEU A 112 -11.56 -7.67 21.44
N ASP A 113 -12.50 -8.10 22.30
CA ASP A 113 -13.87 -7.59 22.31
C ASP A 113 -13.93 -6.14 22.80
N GLU A 114 -13.11 -5.81 23.80
CA GLU A 114 -12.99 -4.44 24.28
C GLU A 114 -12.33 -3.53 23.25
N LEU A 115 -11.29 -4.01 22.57
CA LEU A 115 -10.63 -3.28 21.48
C LEU A 115 -11.61 -3.01 20.34
N GLY A 116 -12.38 -4.02 19.91
CA GLY A 116 -13.40 -3.84 18.88
C GLY A 116 -14.45 -2.79 19.25
N ARG A 117 -14.89 -2.77 20.51
CA ARG A 117 -15.82 -1.73 21.03
C ARG A 117 -15.21 -0.33 21.04
N ARG A 118 -13.93 -0.20 21.38
CA ARG A 118 -13.21 1.09 21.34
C ARG A 118 -13.06 1.60 19.92
N MET A 119 -12.69 0.72 18.98
CA MET A 119 -12.57 1.07 17.57
C MET A 119 -13.91 1.46 16.97
N ALA A 120 -14.99 0.76 17.29
CA ALA A 120 -16.34 1.06 16.81
C ALA A 120 -16.89 2.42 17.30
N LYS A 121 -16.35 2.98 18.39
CA LYS A 121 -16.66 4.36 18.81
C LYS A 121 -15.99 5.41 17.93
N ARG A 122 -14.94 5.05 17.21
CA ARG A 122 -14.16 5.94 16.35
C ARG A 122 -14.50 5.80 14.89
N TYR A 123 -14.80 4.57 14.45
CA TYR A 123 -14.97 4.23 13.05
C TYR A 123 -16.21 3.37 12.83
N GLN A 124 -16.98 3.71 11.80
CA GLN A 124 -18.07 2.90 11.27
C GLN A 124 -17.64 2.14 10.02
N LEU A 125 -16.67 2.70 9.27
CA LEU A 125 -16.12 2.12 8.07
C LEU A 125 -14.60 2.16 8.12
N ILE A 126 -13.96 1.00 7.92
CA ILE A 126 -12.52 0.89 7.79
C ILE A 126 -12.18 0.39 6.39
N CYS A 127 -11.38 1.16 5.66
CA CYS A 127 -10.83 0.80 4.38
C CYS A 127 -9.41 0.27 4.56
N PHE A 128 -9.17 -0.99 4.20
CA PHE A 128 -7.85 -1.58 4.27
C PHE A 128 -7.19 -1.64 2.90
N ASP A 129 -6.02 -1.04 2.79
CA ASP A 129 -5.12 -1.34 1.68
C ASP A 129 -4.24 -2.55 2.02
N GLU A 130 -3.98 -3.36 0.99
CA GLU A 130 -3.07 -4.51 1.05
C GLU A 130 -3.38 -5.49 2.19
N PHE A 131 -4.64 -5.92 2.27
CA PHE A 131 -5.07 -6.91 3.26
C PHE A 131 -4.31 -8.23 3.06
N HIS A 132 -3.39 -8.49 3.97
CA HIS A 132 -2.50 -9.66 3.91
C HIS A 132 -2.13 -10.12 5.31
N VAL A 133 -2.27 -11.41 5.58
CA VAL A 133 -1.87 -12.03 6.85
C VAL A 133 -0.48 -12.61 6.67
N ALA A 134 0.50 -12.04 7.37
CA ALA A 134 1.91 -12.39 7.20
C ALA A 134 2.42 -13.38 8.26
N ASP A 135 1.86 -13.38 9.46
CA ASP A 135 2.34 -14.18 10.58
C ASP A 135 1.22 -14.88 11.36
N ILE A 136 1.63 -15.80 12.24
CA ILE A 136 0.74 -16.61 13.05
C ILE A 136 -0.02 -15.78 14.10
N THR A 137 0.61 -14.73 14.63
CA THR A 137 0.01 -13.92 15.70
C THR A 137 -1.22 -13.20 15.17
N ASP A 138 -1.09 -12.62 13.97
CA ASP A 138 -2.20 -12.01 13.25
C ASP A 138 -3.30 -13.03 12.95
N ALA A 139 -2.92 -14.21 12.41
CA ALA A 139 -3.87 -15.26 12.08
C ALA A 139 -4.71 -15.72 13.30
N MET A 140 -4.11 -15.79 14.48
CA MET A 140 -4.79 -16.25 15.70
C MET A 140 -5.81 -15.25 16.24
N ILE A 141 -5.57 -13.96 16.12
CA ILE A 141 -6.44 -12.92 16.71
C ILE A 141 -7.47 -12.37 15.73
N LEU A 142 -7.21 -12.50 14.42
CA LEU A 142 -7.97 -11.82 13.37
C LEU A 142 -9.46 -12.19 13.39
N HIS A 143 -9.81 -13.46 13.53
CA HIS A 143 -11.21 -13.90 13.56
C HIS A 143 -12.00 -13.18 14.67
N ARG A 144 -11.51 -13.24 15.91
CA ARG A 144 -12.21 -12.64 17.05
C ARG A 144 -12.30 -11.13 16.96
N LEU A 145 -11.24 -10.51 16.46
CA LEU A 145 -11.22 -9.05 16.22
C LEU A 145 -12.25 -8.65 15.17
N LEU A 146 -12.31 -9.33 14.01
CA LEU A 146 -13.31 -9.07 12.99
C LEU A 146 -14.75 -9.30 13.47
N VAL A 147 -15.00 -10.39 14.20
CA VAL A 147 -16.32 -10.64 14.83
C VAL A 147 -16.70 -9.46 15.71
N SER A 148 -15.83 -9.05 16.62
CA SER A 148 -16.10 -7.93 17.53
C SER A 148 -16.37 -6.63 16.76
N LEU A 149 -15.62 -6.33 15.71
CA LEU A 149 -15.83 -5.13 14.91
C LEU A 149 -17.18 -5.17 14.17
N PHE A 150 -17.53 -6.27 13.50
CA PHE A 150 -18.83 -6.41 12.82
C PHE A 150 -20.01 -6.34 13.79
N GLU A 151 -19.93 -6.99 14.94
CA GLU A 151 -20.99 -6.95 15.97
C GLU A 151 -21.20 -5.55 16.53
N ASN A 152 -20.15 -4.75 16.61
CA ASN A 152 -20.21 -3.37 17.07
C ASN A 152 -20.51 -2.37 15.92
N GLY A 153 -20.84 -2.83 14.72
CA GLY A 153 -21.34 -1.98 13.63
C GLY A 153 -20.24 -1.38 12.75
N VAL A 154 -19.06 -1.97 12.72
CA VAL A 154 -17.98 -1.58 11.78
C VAL A 154 -18.05 -2.48 10.54
N SER A 155 -18.04 -1.89 9.35
CA SER A 155 -17.92 -2.60 8.08
C SER A 155 -16.59 -2.27 7.41
N PHE A 156 -16.22 -3.06 6.40
CA PHE A 156 -14.93 -2.96 5.73
C PHE A 156 -15.05 -2.87 4.22
N VAL A 157 -14.12 -2.14 3.61
CA VAL A 157 -13.78 -2.28 2.19
C VAL A 157 -12.28 -2.54 2.10
N THR A 158 -11.88 -3.58 1.37
CA THR A 158 -10.48 -4.02 1.38
C THR A 158 -9.94 -4.22 -0.02
N THR A 159 -8.65 -3.93 -0.18
CA THR A 159 -7.85 -4.38 -1.33
C THR A 159 -6.88 -5.46 -0.89
N SER A 160 -6.63 -6.46 -1.75
CA SER A 160 -5.68 -7.53 -1.50
C SER A 160 -5.06 -8.03 -2.81
N ASN A 161 -3.91 -8.68 -2.73
CA ASN A 161 -3.37 -9.43 -3.85
C ASN A 161 -3.94 -10.86 -3.92
N PHE A 162 -4.57 -11.32 -2.83
CA PHE A 162 -5.09 -12.68 -2.69
C PHE A 162 -6.59 -12.65 -2.43
N LYS A 163 -7.32 -13.63 -2.97
CA LYS A 163 -8.68 -13.87 -2.52
C LYS A 163 -8.68 -14.36 -1.06
N PRO A 164 -9.78 -14.21 -0.30
CA PRO A 164 -9.83 -14.63 1.10
C PRO A 164 -9.35 -16.06 1.32
N ASP A 165 -9.76 -17.00 0.47
CA ASP A 165 -9.40 -18.43 0.59
C ASP A 165 -7.91 -18.71 0.45
N ASN A 166 -7.16 -17.80 -0.18
CA ASN A 166 -5.72 -17.91 -0.40
C ASN A 166 -4.91 -17.03 0.56
N LEU A 167 -5.51 -16.51 1.63
CA LEU A 167 -4.78 -15.85 2.70
C LEU A 167 -3.98 -16.87 3.51
N TYR A 168 -2.70 -16.58 3.75
CA TYR A 168 -1.79 -17.36 4.58
C TYR A 168 -1.76 -18.85 4.19
N PRO A 169 -1.50 -19.24 2.90
CA PRO A 169 -1.76 -20.57 2.38
C PRO A 169 -0.93 -21.67 3.06
N ASP A 170 0.36 -21.42 3.31
CA ASP A 170 1.30 -22.37 3.90
C ASP A 170 1.65 -21.98 5.35
N GLY A 171 0.82 -21.15 5.97
CA GLY A 171 1.07 -20.61 7.28
C GLY A 171 0.87 -21.63 8.41
N LEU A 172 1.72 -21.53 9.43
CA LEU A 172 1.62 -22.35 10.63
C LEU A 172 0.28 -22.10 11.33
N HIS A 173 -0.45 -23.17 11.70
CA HIS A 173 -1.79 -23.08 12.29
C HIS A 173 -2.81 -22.31 11.44
N ARG A 174 -2.77 -22.45 10.12
CA ARG A 174 -3.73 -21.83 9.20
C ARG A 174 -5.19 -22.16 9.53
N ASP A 175 -5.44 -23.31 10.17
CA ASP A 175 -6.77 -23.69 10.67
C ASP A 175 -7.41 -22.59 11.57
N ARG A 176 -6.62 -21.84 12.31
CA ARG A 176 -7.07 -20.72 13.14
C ARG A 176 -7.55 -19.52 12.32
N LEU A 177 -7.08 -19.36 11.09
CA LEU A 177 -7.50 -18.29 10.19
C LEU A 177 -8.77 -18.64 9.40
N LEU A 178 -9.08 -19.94 9.20
CA LEU A 178 -10.24 -20.36 8.41
C LEU A 178 -11.57 -19.72 8.85
N PRO A 179 -11.88 -19.55 10.16
CA PRO A 179 -13.08 -18.87 10.59
C PRO A 179 -13.10 -17.38 10.17
N ALA A 180 -11.95 -16.69 10.16
CA ALA A 180 -11.86 -15.33 9.67
C ALA A 180 -12.11 -15.27 8.14
N ILE A 181 -11.55 -16.20 7.38
CA ILE A 181 -11.79 -16.32 5.94
C ILE A 181 -13.28 -16.54 5.65
N ALA A 182 -13.93 -17.45 6.39
CA ALA A 182 -15.37 -17.70 6.25
C ALA A 182 -16.19 -16.44 6.56
N LEU A 183 -15.83 -15.70 7.59
CA LEU A 183 -16.49 -14.44 7.97
C LEU A 183 -16.33 -13.37 6.89
N LEU A 184 -15.14 -13.21 6.32
CA LEU A 184 -14.88 -12.27 5.21
C LEU A 184 -15.75 -12.63 4.00
N ASN A 185 -15.79 -13.91 3.58
CA ASN A 185 -16.63 -14.38 2.46
C ASN A 185 -18.13 -14.16 2.72
N GLN A 186 -18.57 -14.27 3.97
CA GLN A 186 -19.97 -14.07 4.35
C GLN A 186 -20.35 -12.57 4.37
N ARG A 187 -19.50 -11.74 4.95
CA ARG A 187 -19.78 -10.32 5.24
C ARG A 187 -19.41 -9.37 4.11
N MET A 188 -18.61 -9.83 3.16
CA MET A 188 -18.11 -9.00 2.07
C MET A 188 -18.47 -9.59 0.71
N GLU A 189 -18.61 -8.73 -0.28
CA GLU A 189 -18.66 -9.14 -1.69
C GLU A 189 -17.23 -9.25 -2.21
N VAL A 190 -16.84 -10.47 -2.58
CA VAL A 190 -15.48 -10.78 -3.03
C VAL A 190 -15.39 -10.66 -4.54
N LEU A 191 -14.57 -9.75 -5.04
CA LEU A 191 -14.45 -9.41 -6.45
C LEU A 191 -13.03 -9.52 -6.95
N ASN A 192 -12.86 -10.24 -8.06
CA ASN A 192 -11.62 -10.22 -8.81
C ASN A 192 -11.59 -9.01 -9.75
N VAL A 193 -10.62 -8.13 -9.55
CA VAL A 193 -10.39 -6.94 -10.39
C VAL A 193 -9.23 -7.14 -11.38
N ASP A 194 -8.76 -8.38 -11.53
CA ASP A 194 -7.69 -8.72 -12.46
C ASP A 194 -8.25 -8.96 -13.87
N ASN A 195 -7.79 -8.17 -14.82
CA ASN A 195 -8.09 -8.29 -16.25
C ASN A 195 -6.85 -8.63 -17.09
N GLY A 196 -5.71 -8.92 -16.44
CA GLY A 196 -4.43 -9.13 -17.10
C GLY A 196 -3.69 -7.85 -17.48
N THR A 197 -4.26 -6.66 -17.31
CA THR A 197 -3.62 -5.38 -17.64
C THR A 197 -2.96 -4.75 -16.42
N ASP A 198 -1.66 -4.53 -16.46
CA ASP A 198 -0.94 -3.77 -15.42
C ASP A 198 -0.93 -2.27 -15.78
N TYR A 199 -1.84 -1.51 -15.17
CA TYR A 199 -1.94 -0.06 -15.37
C TYR A 199 -0.74 0.71 -14.82
N ARG A 200 -0.11 0.19 -13.78
CA ARG A 200 1.09 0.78 -13.17
C ARG A 200 2.28 0.70 -14.12
N ARG A 201 2.45 -0.46 -14.77
CA ARG A 201 3.47 -0.66 -15.79
C ARG A 201 3.31 0.35 -16.93
N ARG A 202 2.09 0.54 -17.43
CA ARG A 202 1.81 1.54 -18.48
C ARG A 202 2.23 2.95 -18.06
N THR A 203 1.92 3.34 -16.81
CA THR A 203 2.33 4.64 -16.30
C THR A 203 3.84 4.76 -16.21
N LEU A 204 4.54 3.72 -15.72
CA LEU A 204 6.00 3.69 -15.62
C LEU A 204 6.69 3.72 -17.00
N GLU A 205 6.11 3.06 -18.00
CA GLU A 205 6.61 3.10 -19.39
C GLU A 205 6.47 4.50 -20.05
N MET A 206 5.55 5.33 -19.53
CA MET A 206 5.35 6.72 -20.00
C MET A 206 6.21 7.74 -19.24
N VAL A 207 6.88 7.35 -18.16
CA VAL A 207 7.64 8.24 -17.29
C VAL A 207 9.13 7.97 -17.51
N LYS A 208 9.92 9.03 -17.63
CA LYS A 208 11.37 8.91 -17.61
C LYS A 208 11.82 8.45 -16.23
N LEU A 209 12.58 7.37 -16.15
CA LEU A 209 12.96 6.74 -14.87
C LEU A 209 14.27 7.29 -14.28
N TYR A 210 15.11 7.93 -15.09
CA TYR A 210 16.38 8.52 -14.68
C TYR A 210 16.47 9.97 -15.15
N HIS A 211 16.52 10.90 -14.21
CA HIS A 211 16.59 12.34 -14.47
C HIS A 211 17.98 12.87 -14.15
N CYS A 212 18.64 13.45 -15.14
CA CYS A 212 19.98 14.03 -15.04
C CYS A 212 20.09 15.18 -16.06
N PRO A 213 20.73 16.29 -15.71
CA PRO A 213 21.30 16.65 -14.42
C PRO A 213 20.24 17.03 -13.35
N LEU A 214 20.69 17.26 -12.09
CA LEU A 214 19.84 17.84 -11.04
C LEU A 214 19.45 19.27 -11.40
N GLY A 215 18.34 19.74 -10.85
CA GLY A 215 17.82 21.08 -11.03
C GLY A 215 16.30 21.11 -11.05
N GLU A 216 15.73 22.29 -11.24
CA GLU A 216 14.28 22.52 -11.20
C GLU A 216 13.50 21.61 -12.16
N GLN A 217 14.02 21.38 -13.37
CA GLN A 217 13.38 20.48 -14.35
C GLN A 217 13.31 19.03 -13.85
N ALA A 218 14.36 18.55 -13.18
CA ALA A 218 14.36 17.22 -12.59
C ALA A 218 13.38 17.15 -11.41
N ASP A 219 13.32 18.17 -10.57
CA ASP A 219 12.41 18.22 -9.43
C ASP A 219 10.94 18.24 -9.88
N VAL A 220 10.61 19.04 -10.90
CA VAL A 220 9.27 19.06 -11.51
C VAL A 220 8.91 17.70 -12.10
N ALA A 221 9.83 17.10 -12.87
CA ALA A 221 9.59 15.79 -13.49
C ALA A 221 9.41 14.67 -12.44
N MET A 222 10.14 14.71 -11.33
CA MET A 222 9.95 13.78 -10.20
C MET A 222 8.59 13.95 -9.53
N ALA A 223 8.13 15.20 -9.35
CA ALA A 223 6.81 15.49 -8.78
C ALA A 223 5.69 15.01 -9.72
N GLU A 224 5.78 15.30 -11.02
CA GLU A 224 4.83 14.81 -12.02
C GLU A 224 4.80 13.27 -12.09
N ALA A 225 5.96 12.62 -11.98
CA ALA A 225 6.06 11.17 -11.95
C ALA A 225 5.33 10.60 -10.72
N PHE A 226 5.54 11.20 -9.55
CA PHE A 226 4.83 10.82 -8.32
C PHE A 226 3.32 10.97 -8.50
N ASP A 227 2.85 12.14 -8.94
CA ASP A 227 1.42 12.43 -9.12
C ASP A 227 0.72 11.50 -10.14
N LYS A 228 1.44 11.07 -11.20
CA LYS A 228 0.93 10.07 -12.16
C LYS A 228 0.82 8.65 -11.59
N LEU A 229 1.69 8.31 -10.65
CA LEU A 229 1.76 6.96 -10.07
C LEU A 229 0.81 6.75 -8.90
N VAL A 230 0.45 7.82 -8.19
CA VAL A 230 -0.42 7.75 -7.01
C VAL A 230 -1.84 8.17 -7.33
N SER A 231 -2.77 7.63 -6.53
CA SER A 231 -4.16 8.04 -6.48
C SER A 231 -4.46 8.43 -5.04
N GLY A 232 -5.13 9.57 -4.83
CA GLY A 232 -5.53 9.99 -3.49
C GLY A 232 -4.60 11.00 -2.83
N GLN A 233 -4.78 11.19 -1.52
CA GLN A 233 -4.02 12.16 -0.73
C GLN A 233 -2.71 11.58 -0.24
N ASP A 234 -1.72 12.45 -0.03
CA ASP A 234 -0.47 12.08 0.62
C ASP A 234 -0.74 11.58 2.03
N GLU A 235 -0.03 10.54 2.41
CA GLU A 235 -0.01 9.96 3.75
C GLU A 235 1.03 10.68 4.63
N ASP A 236 1.06 10.35 5.94
CA ASP A 236 2.08 10.88 6.85
C ASP A 236 3.49 10.62 6.28
N PRO A 237 4.32 11.64 6.06
CA PRO A 237 5.65 11.48 5.49
C PRO A 237 6.65 10.76 6.41
N ILE A 238 6.32 10.54 7.68
CA ILE A 238 7.20 9.87 8.64
C ILE A 238 6.96 8.36 8.57
N LEU A 239 8.00 7.59 8.26
CA LEU A 239 7.99 6.14 8.34
C LEU A 239 8.70 5.67 9.61
N HIS A 240 8.10 4.72 10.30
CA HIS A 240 8.72 4.03 11.44
C HIS A 240 9.28 2.69 10.97
N ILE A 241 10.60 2.62 10.81
CA ILE A 241 11.31 1.44 10.29
C ILE A 241 12.35 1.03 11.33
N GLU A 242 12.34 -0.23 11.76
CA GLU A 242 13.30 -0.78 12.74
C GLU A 242 13.48 0.13 13.97
N ALA A 243 12.44 0.63 14.57
CA ALA A 243 12.47 1.58 15.70
C ALA A 243 13.12 2.94 15.39
N ARG A 244 13.22 3.32 14.11
CA ARG A 244 13.75 4.60 13.65
C ARG A 244 12.72 5.35 12.81
N GLU A 245 12.79 6.66 12.85
CA GLU A 245 12.00 7.51 11.96
C GLU A 245 12.79 7.82 10.69
N ILE A 246 12.16 7.60 9.53
CA ILE A 246 12.69 8.01 8.23
C ILE A 246 11.67 8.93 7.59
N LYS A 247 12.09 10.17 7.33
CA LYS A 247 11.23 11.15 6.68
C LYS A 247 11.31 10.99 5.16
N SER A 248 10.17 10.72 4.54
CA SER A 248 9.98 10.81 3.09
C SER A 248 9.66 12.26 2.69
N ARG A 249 9.80 12.59 1.41
CA ARG A 249 9.24 13.81 0.83
C ARG A 249 7.72 13.70 0.72
N ARG A 250 7.25 12.58 0.15
CA ARG A 250 5.84 12.23 -0.03
C ARG A 250 5.66 10.71 -0.02
N ARG A 251 4.50 10.24 0.35
CA ARG A 251 4.10 8.84 0.15
C ARG A 251 2.61 8.72 -0.06
N ALA A 252 2.18 7.80 -0.90
CA ALA A 252 0.78 7.44 -1.08
C ALA A 252 0.66 6.10 -1.83
N GLY A 253 -0.26 5.24 -1.42
CA GLY A 253 -0.68 4.06 -2.17
C GLY A 253 0.44 3.09 -2.56
N GLY A 254 1.44 2.86 -1.70
CA GLY A 254 2.57 1.96 -1.95
C GLY A 254 3.67 2.58 -2.83
N VAL A 255 3.62 3.89 -3.09
CA VAL A 255 4.66 4.71 -3.70
C VAL A 255 5.26 5.61 -2.63
N VAL A 256 6.58 5.71 -2.57
CA VAL A 256 7.28 6.58 -1.62
C VAL A 256 8.38 7.38 -2.31
N TRP A 257 8.55 8.61 -1.90
CA TRP A 257 9.55 9.52 -2.44
C TRP A 257 10.51 10.01 -1.35
N PHE A 258 11.78 9.66 -1.49
CA PHE A 258 12.84 10.05 -0.56
C PHE A 258 13.83 11.03 -1.21
N ASP A 259 14.49 11.79 -0.36
CA ASP A 259 15.76 12.44 -0.68
C ASP A 259 16.92 11.45 -0.44
N PHE A 260 17.97 11.53 -1.24
CA PHE A 260 19.15 10.68 -1.10
C PHE A 260 19.73 10.71 0.32
N ARG A 261 19.75 11.87 0.95
CA ARG A 261 20.29 12.02 2.30
C ARG A 261 19.46 11.28 3.35
N ALA A 262 18.17 11.15 3.15
CA ALA A 262 17.30 10.42 4.07
C ALA A 262 17.62 8.92 4.11
N LEU A 263 17.97 8.32 2.95
CA LEU A 263 18.28 6.91 2.82
C LEU A 263 19.78 6.60 2.92
N CYS A 264 20.64 7.46 2.37
CA CYS A 264 22.07 7.17 2.24
C CYS A 264 22.98 8.09 3.06
N GLY A 265 22.50 9.24 3.55
CA GLY A 265 23.29 10.23 4.25
C GLY A 265 23.55 9.93 5.75
N GLY A 266 22.79 9.02 6.36
CA GLY A 266 22.89 8.66 7.78
C GLY A 266 23.13 7.17 8.01
N PRO A 267 23.18 6.71 9.26
CA PRO A 267 23.35 5.29 9.58
C PRO A 267 22.11 4.51 9.16
N ARG A 268 22.21 3.74 8.07
CA ARG A 268 21.19 2.84 7.55
C ARG A 268 21.79 1.46 7.35
N SER A 269 20.97 0.43 7.53
CA SER A 269 21.32 -0.97 7.32
C SER A 269 20.54 -1.55 6.13
N GLN A 270 20.92 -2.73 5.70
CA GLN A 270 20.15 -3.46 4.68
C GLN A 270 18.73 -3.79 5.15
N ASN A 271 18.52 -4.00 6.46
CA ASN A 271 17.20 -4.27 7.01
C ASN A 271 16.25 -3.07 6.84
N ASP A 272 16.75 -1.83 6.99
CA ASP A 272 15.96 -0.63 6.71
C ASP A 272 15.43 -0.65 5.26
N TYR A 273 16.29 -1.04 4.31
CA TYR A 273 15.91 -1.10 2.89
C TYR A 273 15.00 -2.28 2.56
N LEU A 274 15.18 -3.43 3.22
CA LEU A 274 14.30 -4.59 3.09
C LEU A 274 12.89 -4.24 3.58
N GLU A 275 12.77 -3.54 4.70
CA GLU A 275 11.46 -3.12 5.21
C GLU A 275 10.80 -2.10 4.26
N ILE A 276 11.55 -1.11 3.73
CA ILE A 276 11.05 -0.19 2.69
C ILE A 276 10.60 -0.98 1.46
N ALA A 277 11.41 -1.91 0.99
CA ALA A 277 11.10 -2.71 -0.19
C ALA A 277 9.91 -3.67 0.03
N THR A 278 9.58 -4.02 1.26
CA THR A 278 8.38 -4.80 1.59
C THR A 278 7.12 -3.93 1.57
N GLN A 279 7.22 -2.68 2.08
CA GLN A 279 6.09 -1.77 2.18
C GLN A 279 5.75 -1.09 0.85
N PHE A 280 6.75 -0.81 0.01
CA PHE A 280 6.58 0.00 -1.20
C PHE A 280 7.02 -0.75 -2.45
N HIS A 281 6.15 -0.74 -3.46
CA HIS A 281 6.44 -1.33 -4.76
C HIS A 281 7.16 -0.37 -5.72
N THR A 282 7.14 0.94 -5.42
CA THR A 282 7.80 1.98 -6.22
C THR A 282 8.44 3.00 -5.29
N VAL A 283 9.72 3.27 -5.52
CA VAL A 283 10.51 4.25 -4.80
C VAL A 283 10.95 5.35 -5.76
N LEU A 284 10.71 6.60 -5.39
CA LEU A 284 11.35 7.74 -6.01
C LEU A 284 12.52 8.19 -5.12
N LEU A 285 13.68 8.46 -5.71
CA LEU A 285 14.87 8.91 -5.00
C LEU A 285 15.46 10.14 -5.67
N SER A 286 15.41 11.28 -4.99
CA SER A 286 15.93 12.54 -5.51
C SER A 286 17.31 12.86 -4.98
N ASN A 287 18.01 13.70 -5.74
CA ASN A 287 19.25 14.35 -5.33
C ASN A 287 20.42 13.39 -5.09
N VAL A 288 20.54 12.35 -5.91
CA VAL A 288 21.72 11.47 -5.87
C VAL A 288 22.93 12.25 -6.39
N PRO A 289 23.93 12.52 -5.55
CA PRO A 289 25.11 13.27 -5.97
C PRO A 289 26.10 12.38 -6.72
N MET A 290 27.01 12.98 -7.45
CA MET A 290 28.28 12.35 -7.76
C MET A 290 29.01 12.06 -6.44
N MET A 291 29.44 10.84 -6.22
CA MET A 291 30.02 10.36 -4.97
C MET A 291 31.55 10.20 -5.10
N PRO A 292 32.33 11.21 -4.73
CA PRO A 292 33.78 11.07 -4.67
C PRO A 292 34.20 10.12 -3.54
N PRO A 293 35.50 9.71 -3.43
CA PRO A 293 35.97 8.76 -2.43
C PRO A 293 35.61 9.10 -0.96
N ARG A 294 35.47 10.39 -0.62
CA ARG A 294 35.02 10.83 0.70
C ARG A 294 33.58 10.44 1.04
N LEU A 295 32.75 10.15 0.04
CA LEU A 295 31.38 9.66 0.18
C LEU A 295 31.27 8.13 0.01
N ALA A 296 32.36 7.38 0.25
CA ALA A 296 32.38 5.94 0.09
C ALA A 296 31.34 5.22 0.99
N SER A 297 31.03 5.77 2.17
CA SER A 297 30.00 5.22 3.05
C SER A 297 28.59 5.40 2.50
N GLU A 298 28.32 6.57 1.90
CA GLU A 298 27.07 6.87 1.18
C GLU A 298 26.94 6.01 -0.07
N ALA A 299 28.01 5.85 -0.83
CA ALA A 299 28.05 4.98 -2.00
C ALA A 299 27.78 3.52 -1.64
N ARG A 300 28.31 3.03 -0.51
CA ARG A 300 28.03 1.67 -0.01
C ARG A 300 26.55 1.51 0.34
N ARG A 301 25.96 2.46 1.04
CA ARG A 301 24.52 2.43 1.35
C ARG A 301 23.64 2.52 0.11
N PHE A 302 24.04 3.34 -0.87
CA PHE A 302 23.37 3.41 -2.15
C PHE A 302 23.43 2.07 -2.90
N THR A 303 24.59 1.41 -2.94
CA THR A 303 24.74 0.07 -3.52
C THR A 303 23.78 -0.93 -2.83
N TRP A 304 23.76 -0.97 -1.50
CA TRP A 304 22.82 -1.85 -0.76
C TRP A 304 21.34 -1.54 -1.05
N LEU A 305 21.00 -0.26 -1.13
CA LEU A 305 19.64 0.15 -1.50
C LEU A 305 19.26 -0.37 -2.89
N ILE A 306 20.12 -0.13 -3.90
CA ILE A 306 19.86 -0.60 -5.26
C ILE A 306 19.80 -2.13 -5.31
N ASP A 307 20.67 -2.83 -4.61
CA ASP A 307 20.67 -4.29 -4.52
C ASP A 307 19.34 -4.81 -3.98
N VAL A 308 18.85 -4.26 -2.86
CA VAL A 308 17.58 -4.65 -2.25
C VAL A 308 16.40 -4.33 -3.16
N LEU A 309 16.33 -3.12 -3.72
CA LEU A 309 15.22 -2.72 -4.60
C LEU A 309 15.18 -3.61 -5.85
N TYR A 310 16.33 -3.93 -6.42
CA TYR A 310 16.45 -4.82 -7.58
C TYR A 310 15.97 -6.24 -7.25
N ASP A 311 16.48 -6.85 -6.18
CA ASP A 311 16.14 -8.22 -5.79
C ASP A 311 14.66 -8.38 -5.42
N ARG A 312 14.06 -7.32 -4.82
CA ARG A 312 12.64 -7.23 -4.48
C ARG A 312 11.76 -6.74 -5.65
N ARG A 313 12.36 -6.42 -6.81
CA ARG A 313 11.66 -5.92 -8.00
C ARG A 313 10.85 -4.65 -7.75
N VAL A 314 11.33 -3.82 -6.84
CA VAL A 314 10.78 -2.49 -6.56
C VAL A 314 11.15 -1.57 -7.72
N LYS A 315 10.19 -0.81 -8.23
CA LYS A 315 10.44 0.14 -9.32
C LYS A 315 11.12 1.38 -8.78
N LEU A 316 12.10 1.89 -9.52
CA LEU A 316 12.89 3.05 -9.11
C LEU A 316 12.80 4.17 -10.13
N ILE A 317 12.47 5.36 -9.65
CA ILE A 317 12.61 6.62 -10.39
C ILE A 317 13.63 7.46 -9.65
N LEU A 318 14.61 7.97 -10.37
CA LEU A 318 15.81 8.55 -9.78
C LEU A 318 16.14 9.90 -10.41
N SER A 319 16.50 10.90 -9.58
CA SER A 319 17.19 12.09 -10.06
C SER A 319 18.62 12.16 -9.52
N ALA A 320 19.57 12.40 -10.42
CA ALA A 320 20.99 12.37 -10.12
C ALA A 320 21.75 13.53 -10.76
N GLU A 321 22.89 13.88 -10.16
CA GLU A 321 23.79 14.94 -10.63
C GLU A 321 24.42 14.58 -11.98
N VAL A 322 24.75 13.30 -12.17
CA VAL A 322 25.45 12.76 -13.32
C VAL A 322 24.84 11.46 -13.83
N GLN A 323 25.25 10.98 -15.00
CA GLN A 323 24.83 9.67 -15.50
C GLN A 323 25.34 8.53 -14.63
N PRO A 324 24.73 7.32 -14.65
CA PRO A 324 25.07 6.21 -13.78
C PRO A 324 26.56 5.86 -13.74
N GLU A 325 27.24 5.94 -14.90
CA GLU A 325 28.65 5.62 -15.05
C GLU A 325 29.58 6.59 -14.30
N ALA A 326 29.12 7.81 -14.06
CA ALA A 326 29.88 8.86 -13.38
C ALA A 326 29.51 9.02 -11.91
N LEU A 327 28.57 8.25 -11.38
CA LEU A 327 28.13 8.38 -9.99
C LEU A 327 29.24 8.04 -8.98
N TYR A 328 30.07 7.05 -9.27
CA TYR A 328 31.20 6.64 -8.42
C TYR A 328 32.30 6.02 -9.27
N THR A 329 33.34 6.77 -9.54
CA THR A 329 34.43 6.36 -10.44
C THR A 329 35.71 5.97 -9.73
N GLU A 330 35.91 6.48 -8.49
CA GLU A 330 37.16 6.30 -7.72
C GLU A 330 36.83 5.98 -6.26
N GLY A 331 37.65 5.12 -5.64
CA GLY A 331 37.54 4.80 -4.22
C GLY A 331 37.36 3.31 -3.91
N PRO A 332 37.11 2.95 -2.64
CA PRO A 332 37.09 1.55 -2.19
C PRO A 332 36.08 0.65 -2.91
N LEU A 333 35.02 1.21 -3.47
CA LEU A 333 33.93 0.47 -4.13
C LEU A 333 34.06 0.45 -5.65
N SER A 334 35.13 1.00 -6.24
CA SER A 334 35.26 1.12 -7.70
C SER A 334 35.15 -0.22 -8.44
N HIS A 335 35.48 -1.34 -7.80
CA HIS A 335 35.33 -2.68 -8.37
C HIS A 335 33.94 -3.29 -8.20
N GLU A 336 33.16 -2.85 -7.21
CA GLU A 336 31.81 -3.34 -6.93
C GLU A 336 30.73 -2.50 -7.63
N PHE A 337 30.97 -1.20 -7.78
CA PHE A 337 29.99 -0.23 -8.27
C PHE A 337 29.53 -0.47 -9.72
N PRO A 338 30.33 -1.06 -10.65
CA PRO A 338 29.84 -1.46 -11.96
C PRO A 338 28.62 -2.37 -11.95
N ARG A 339 28.48 -3.22 -10.92
CA ARG A 339 27.27 -4.04 -10.72
C ARG A 339 26.06 -3.15 -10.40
N THR A 340 26.22 -2.13 -9.59
CA THR A 340 25.16 -1.15 -9.27
C THR A 340 24.73 -0.40 -10.51
N ILE A 341 25.65 0.00 -11.38
CA ILE A 341 25.38 0.65 -12.67
C ILE A 341 24.54 -0.30 -13.56
N SER A 342 24.97 -1.56 -13.70
CA SER A 342 24.26 -2.56 -14.52
C SER A 342 22.84 -2.75 -14.02
N ARG A 343 22.61 -2.83 -12.70
CA ARG A 343 21.27 -2.93 -12.10
C ARG A 343 20.43 -1.68 -12.36
N LEU A 344 21.01 -0.48 -12.26
CA LEU A 344 20.31 0.77 -12.58
C LEU A 344 19.83 0.79 -14.03
N HIS A 345 20.63 0.30 -14.98
CA HIS A 345 20.20 0.18 -16.37
C HIS A 345 19.10 -0.85 -16.55
N GLU A 346 19.27 -2.03 -15.96
CA GLU A 346 18.27 -3.10 -16.07
C GLU A 346 16.93 -2.70 -15.41
N MET A 347 16.95 -1.98 -14.28
CA MET A 347 15.74 -1.46 -13.64
C MET A 347 14.95 -0.46 -14.51
N GLN A 348 15.55 0.09 -15.54
CA GLN A 348 14.89 0.96 -16.53
C GLN A 348 14.30 0.19 -17.71
N SER A 349 14.58 -1.11 -17.84
CA SER A 349 14.10 -1.92 -18.96
C SER A 349 12.61 -2.27 -18.84
N SER A 350 11.95 -2.45 -19.99
CA SER A 350 10.55 -2.90 -20.05
C SER A 350 10.37 -4.26 -19.42
N GLU A 351 11.37 -5.12 -19.51
CA GLU A 351 11.40 -6.46 -18.93
C GLU A 351 11.38 -6.38 -17.41
N PHE A 352 12.22 -5.52 -16.81
CA PHE A 352 12.24 -5.33 -15.35
C PHE A 352 10.95 -4.66 -14.84
N LEU A 353 10.43 -3.69 -15.59
CA LEU A 353 9.16 -3.03 -15.25
C LEU A 353 7.99 -4.01 -15.25
N ALA A 354 8.05 -5.07 -16.05
CA ALA A 354 7.03 -6.12 -16.13
C ALA A 354 7.08 -7.13 -14.97
N LEU A 355 8.18 -7.19 -14.22
CA LEU A 355 8.32 -8.14 -13.10
C LEU A 355 7.41 -7.74 -11.95
N GLU A 356 6.74 -8.73 -11.34
CA GLU A 356 5.93 -8.48 -10.14
C GLU A 356 6.82 -8.18 -8.93
N HIS A 357 6.36 -7.26 -8.08
CA HIS A 357 6.99 -6.93 -6.81
C HIS A 357 7.03 -8.15 -5.89
N ARG A 358 8.17 -8.39 -5.23
CA ARG A 358 8.36 -9.49 -4.27
C ARG A 358 8.30 -8.95 -2.85
N THR A 359 7.25 -9.27 -2.12
CA THR A 359 7.05 -8.85 -0.71
C THR A 359 7.65 -9.84 0.29
N VAL A 360 7.79 -11.13 -0.06
CA VAL A 360 8.32 -12.19 0.81
C VAL A 360 9.30 -13.06 0.05
N ASP A 361 10.33 -13.58 0.73
CA ASP A 361 11.19 -14.62 0.19
C ASP A 361 10.41 -15.94 0.09
N THR A 362 9.92 -16.26 -1.10
CA THR A 362 9.35 -17.57 -1.40
C THR A 362 10.50 -18.51 -1.75
N GLN A 363 11.47 -18.70 -0.86
CA GLN A 363 12.45 -19.78 -0.93
C GLN A 363 13.18 -19.92 0.41
N ILE A 364 12.60 -20.69 1.32
CA ILE A 364 13.36 -21.62 2.15
C ILE A 364 12.69 -22.96 1.91
N THR A 365 13.19 -23.67 0.89
CA THR A 365 13.09 -25.12 0.78
C THR A 365 14.27 -25.72 1.50
#